data_4e89dd9e7a024eed6582738d7f7a3fbc
#
_entry.id   4e89dd9e7a024eed6582738d7f7a3fbc
#
_cell.length_a   1.000
_cell.length_b   1.000
_cell.length_c   1.000
_cell.angle_alpha   90.00
_cell.angle_beta   90.00
_cell.angle_gamma   90.00
#
_symmetry.space_group_name_H-M   'P 1'
#
loop_
_entity.id
_entity.type
_entity.pdbx_description
1 polymer ?
#
loop_
_entity_poly.entity_id
_entity_poly.type
_entity_poly.pdbx_seq_one_letter_code
_entity_poly.pdbx_strand_id
1 'polypeptide(L)'
;GAYKFKPGQKPQLHFEVLEECSKRLPGFPIVLHGASSVPQEFVKEINQFGGNMPDAIGIPEEQLAKAAKMAVCKINIDSDIRLAMTASIRKYFAEHPDHFDPRQYLKPARAAVKAMVAHKIVDVLGCAGKA
;
A
#
# COMPACT_ATOMS: atom_id res chain seq x y z
N GLY A 1 -10.16 -3.30 -0.86
CA GLY A 1 -9.45 -2.09 -0.55
C GLY A 1 -9.14 -1.98 0.93
N ALA A 2 -9.11 -0.74 1.45
CA ALA A 2 -8.74 -0.44 2.84
C ALA A 2 -9.66 -1.06 3.92
N TYR A 3 -10.87 -1.46 3.54
CA TYR A 3 -11.87 -2.10 4.42
C TYR A 3 -12.08 -3.59 4.12
N LYS A 4 -11.08 -4.26 3.63
CA LYS A 4 -11.17 -5.68 3.27
C LYS A 4 -11.31 -6.60 4.49
N PHE A 5 -10.80 -6.18 5.64
CA PHE A 5 -10.83 -6.93 6.89
C PHE A 5 -11.87 -6.34 7.85
N LYS A 6 -12.47 -7.20 8.67
CA LYS A 6 -13.41 -6.76 9.72
C LYS A 6 -12.61 -6.15 10.89
N PRO A 7 -13.23 -5.23 11.67
CA PRO A 7 -12.63 -4.72 12.90
C PRO A 7 -12.15 -5.86 13.81
N GLY A 8 -10.93 -5.75 14.35
CA GLY A 8 -10.32 -6.77 15.22
C GLY A 8 -9.67 -7.95 14.51
N GLN A 9 -9.84 -8.12 13.20
CA GLN A 9 -9.07 -9.11 12.44
C GLN A 9 -7.61 -8.67 12.32
N LYS A 10 -6.69 -9.64 12.44
CA LYS A 10 -5.28 -9.44 12.10
C LYS A 10 -5.05 -9.96 10.69
N PRO A 11 -4.83 -9.08 9.70
CA PRO A 11 -4.51 -9.52 8.35
C PRO A 11 -3.26 -10.41 8.35
N GLN A 12 -3.36 -11.59 7.75
CA GLN A 12 -2.27 -12.55 7.72
C GLN A 12 -2.24 -13.26 6.37
N LEU A 13 -1.04 -13.43 5.83
CA LEU A 13 -0.80 -14.30 4.69
C LEU A 13 -0.58 -15.73 5.15
N HIS A 14 -1.11 -16.70 4.39
CA HIS A 14 -0.95 -18.13 4.62
C HIS A 14 0.29 -18.65 3.90
N PHE A 15 1.45 -18.49 4.53
CA PHE A 15 2.74 -18.89 3.96
C PHE A 15 2.83 -20.40 3.70
N GLU A 16 2.18 -21.21 4.51
CA GLU A 16 2.09 -22.66 4.31
C GLU A 16 1.45 -23.05 2.97
N VAL A 17 0.47 -22.26 2.50
CA VAL A 17 -0.13 -22.46 1.16
C VAL A 17 0.87 -22.11 0.07
N LEU A 18 1.62 -21.02 0.24
CA LEU A 18 2.63 -20.58 -0.72
C LEU A 18 3.78 -21.61 -0.80
N GLU A 19 4.20 -22.18 0.33
CA GLU A 19 5.20 -23.25 0.39
C GLU A 19 4.72 -24.51 -0.34
N GLU A 20 3.48 -24.91 -0.12
CA GLU A 20 2.90 -26.09 -0.77
C GLU A 20 2.76 -25.87 -2.28
N CYS A 21 2.34 -24.69 -2.73
CA CYS A 21 2.33 -24.34 -4.15
C CYS A 21 3.73 -24.45 -4.77
N SER A 22 4.76 -23.95 -4.07
CA SER A 22 6.15 -24.01 -4.55
C SER A 22 6.68 -25.44 -4.66
N LYS A 23 6.24 -26.34 -3.76
CA LYS A 23 6.61 -27.78 -3.83
C LYS A 23 5.94 -28.47 -5.01
N ARG A 24 4.64 -28.23 -5.24
CA ARG A 24 3.89 -28.88 -6.32
C ARG A 24 4.23 -28.33 -7.70
N LEU A 25 4.56 -27.05 -7.78
CA LEU A 25 4.84 -26.34 -9.02
C LEU A 25 6.18 -25.57 -8.89
N PRO A 26 7.32 -26.28 -8.90
CA PRO A 26 8.63 -25.65 -8.76
C PRO A 26 8.87 -24.60 -9.86
N GLY A 27 9.29 -23.39 -9.47
CA GLY A 27 9.58 -22.29 -10.40
C GLY A 27 8.34 -21.63 -11.02
N PHE A 28 7.12 -22.01 -10.63
CA PHE A 28 5.90 -21.38 -11.14
C PHE A 28 5.71 -20.00 -10.53
N PRO A 29 5.52 -18.93 -11.37
CA PRO A 29 5.37 -17.57 -10.88
C PRO A 29 4.00 -17.34 -10.25
N ILE A 30 3.95 -16.77 -9.05
CA ILE A 30 2.71 -16.47 -8.32
C ILE A 30 2.51 -14.97 -8.23
N VAL A 31 1.28 -14.52 -8.51
CA VAL A 31 0.84 -13.14 -8.33
C VAL A 31 0.00 -13.02 -7.06
N LEU A 32 0.39 -12.14 -6.16
CA LEU A 32 -0.36 -11.86 -4.93
C LEU A 32 -1.35 -10.73 -5.17
N HIS A 33 -2.64 -11.04 -5.03
CA HIS A 33 -3.73 -10.09 -5.12
C HIS A 33 -4.24 -9.65 -3.74
N GLY A 34 -4.84 -8.45 -3.69
CA GLY A 34 -5.46 -7.93 -2.47
C GLY A 34 -4.49 -7.67 -1.33
N ALA A 35 -3.26 -7.31 -1.67
CA ALA A 35 -2.11 -7.23 -0.76
C ALA A 35 -1.67 -5.79 -0.46
N SER A 36 -2.56 -4.80 -0.60
CA SER A 36 -2.26 -3.44 -0.14
C SER A 36 -2.03 -3.43 1.38
N SER A 37 -1.03 -2.68 1.83
CA SER A 37 -0.66 -2.63 3.26
C SER A 37 -1.47 -1.63 4.06
N VAL A 38 -2.13 -0.68 3.38
CA VAL A 38 -2.91 0.39 4.02
C VAL A 38 -2.06 1.13 5.06
N PRO A 39 -1.00 1.86 4.63
CA PRO A 39 -0.08 2.52 5.55
C PRO A 39 -0.82 3.45 6.51
N GLN A 40 -0.62 3.25 7.80
CA GLN A 40 -1.41 3.90 8.85
C GLN A 40 -1.13 5.41 8.97
N GLU A 41 0.02 5.88 8.52
CA GLU A 41 0.34 7.31 8.44
C GLU A 41 -0.64 8.03 7.50
N PHE A 42 -0.98 7.46 6.34
CA PHE A 42 -1.95 8.05 5.41
C PHE A 42 -3.37 8.00 5.94
N VAL A 43 -3.74 6.92 6.63
CA VAL A 43 -5.06 6.80 7.28
C VAL A 43 -5.22 7.89 8.36
N LYS A 44 -4.20 8.08 9.21
CA LYS A 44 -4.18 9.13 10.22
C LYS A 44 -4.28 10.52 9.60
N GLU A 45 -3.48 10.80 8.57
CA GLU A 45 -3.49 12.10 7.88
C GLU A 45 -4.85 12.36 7.21
N ILE A 46 -5.45 11.36 6.55
CA ILE A 46 -6.80 11.47 5.98
C ILE A 46 -7.82 11.83 7.07
N ASN A 47 -7.79 11.13 8.21
CA ASN A 47 -8.73 11.38 9.31
C ASN A 47 -8.50 12.75 9.95
N GLN A 48 -7.25 13.19 10.10
CA GLN A 48 -6.89 14.51 10.62
C GLN A 48 -7.46 15.64 9.76
N PHE A 49 -7.49 15.46 8.44
CA PHE A 49 -7.96 16.46 7.48
C PHE A 49 -9.36 16.16 6.92
N GLY A 50 -10.28 15.78 7.81
CA GLY A 50 -11.72 15.67 7.51
C GLY A 50 -12.13 14.36 6.84
N GLY A 51 -11.29 13.33 6.87
CA GLY A 51 -11.67 11.98 6.50
C GLY A 51 -12.34 11.22 7.64
N ASN A 52 -12.88 10.05 7.32
CA ASN A 52 -13.46 9.13 8.30
C ASN A 52 -13.14 7.67 7.91
N MET A 53 -11.96 7.20 8.32
CA MET A 53 -11.47 5.85 8.04
C MET A 53 -11.02 5.18 9.35
N PRO A 54 -11.95 4.84 10.28
CA PRO A 54 -11.59 4.37 11.62
C PRO A 54 -10.91 2.99 11.63
N ASP A 55 -11.33 2.10 10.73
CA ASP A 55 -10.97 0.66 10.76
C ASP A 55 -10.20 0.21 9.51
N ALA A 56 -9.59 1.15 8.77
CA ALA A 56 -8.86 0.82 7.56
C ALA A 56 -7.53 0.14 7.91
N ILE A 57 -7.37 -1.12 7.51
CA ILE A 57 -6.16 -1.94 7.70
C ILE A 57 -5.86 -2.77 6.46
N GLY A 58 -4.61 -3.19 6.32
CA GLY A 58 -4.13 -4.03 5.22
C GLY A 58 -3.12 -5.06 5.68
N ILE A 59 -2.46 -5.72 4.74
CA ILE A 59 -1.44 -6.73 5.02
C ILE A 59 -0.16 -6.03 5.54
N PRO A 60 0.41 -6.48 6.67
CA PRO A 60 1.68 -5.95 7.15
C PRO A 60 2.81 -6.05 6.11
N GLU A 61 3.62 -5.00 5.97
CA GLU A 61 4.67 -4.95 4.96
C GLU A 61 5.74 -6.02 5.14
N GLU A 62 6.00 -6.45 6.38
CA GLU A 62 6.92 -7.53 6.69
C GLU A 62 6.46 -8.87 6.06
N GLN A 63 5.15 -9.09 6.01
CA GLN A 63 4.58 -10.27 5.36
C GLN A 63 4.70 -10.19 3.84
N LEU A 64 4.52 -9.00 3.25
CA LEU A 64 4.74 -8.77 1.83
C LEU A 64 6.21 -8.97 1.46
N ALA A 65 7.13 -8.44 2.27
CA ALA A 65 8.57 -8.62 2.08
C ALA A 65 8.98 -10.10 2.18
N LYS A 66 8.38 -10.86 3.10
CA LYS A 66 8.60 -12.32 3.21
C LYS A 66 8.07 -13.04 1.96
N ALA A 67 6.86 -12.74 1.52
CA ALA A 67 6.26 -13.34 0.33
C ALA A 67 7.08 -13.06 -0.95
N ALA A 68 7.63 -11.86 -1.09
CA ALA A 68 8.48 -11.45 -2.21
C ALA A 68 9.80 -12.23 -2.28
N LYS A 69 10.26 -12.83 -1.19
CA LYS A 69 11.45 -13.72 -1.13
C LYS A 69 11.11 -15.18 -1.44
N MET A 70 9.84 -15.51 -1.63
CA MET A 70 9.35 -16.84 -1.96
C MET A 70 8.96 -16.92 -3.44
N ALA A 71 7.94 -17.70 -3.79
CA ALA A 71 7.48 -17.85 -5.18
C ALA A 71 6.62 -16.67 -5.69
N VAL A 72 6.35 -15.65 -4.86
CA VAL A 72 5.61 -14.46 -5.29
C VAL A 72 6.52 -13.56 -6.14
N CYS A 73 6.19 -13.44 -7.41
CA CYS A 73 6.94 -12.61 -8.38
C CYS A 73 6.28 -11.26 -8.69
N LYS A 74 5.03 -11.07 -8.26
CA LYS A 74 4.28 -9.83 -8.44
C LYS A 74 3.31 -9.62 -7.28
N ILE A 75 3.24 -8.40 -6.76
CA ILE A 75 2.27 -7.99 -5.74
C ILE A 75 1.45 -6.82 -6.28
N ASN A 76 0.12 -6.97 -6.28
CA ASN A 76 -0.79 -5.90 -6.71
C ASN A 76 -1.05 -4.94 -5.55
N ILE A 77 -0.68 -3.68 -5.76
CA ILE A 77 -0.83 -2.59 -4.78
C ILE A 77 -1.62 -1.46 -5.44
N ASP A 78 -2.80 -1.14 -4.91
CA ASP A 78 -3.66 -0.05 -5.39
C ASP A 78 -4.07 0.88 -4.26
N SER A 79 -4.63 0.35 -3.16
CA SER A 79 -5.15 1.17 -2.06
C SER A 79 -4.09 2.09 -1.44
N ASP A 80 -2.85 1.66 -1.36
CA ASP A 80 -1.75 2.45 -0.80
C ASP A 80 -1.47 3.70 -1.63
N ILE A 81 -1.54 3.59 -2.97
CA ILE A 81 -1.41 4.72 -3.90
C ILE A 81 -2.55 5.72 -3.70
N ARG A 82 -3.78 5.21 -3.60
CA ARG A 82 -4.98 6.05 -3.38
C ARG A 82 -4.91 6.77 -2.05
N LEU A 83 -4.47 6.09 -1.00
CA LEU A 83 -4.34 6.68 0.34
C LEU A 83 -3.28 7.79 0.36
N ALA A 84 -2.10 7.56 -0.21
CA ALA A 84 -1.04 8.57 -0.30
C ALA A 84 -1.50 9.83 -1.05
N MET A 85 -2.17 9.64 -2.19
CA MET A 85 -2.72 10.76 -2.96
C MET A 85 -3.80 11.50 -2.19
N THR A 86 -4.77 10.79 -1.61
CA THR A 86 -5.91 11.38 -0.90
C THR A 86 -5.47 12.12 0.36
N ALA A 87 -4.55 11.55 1.13
CA ALA A 87 -3.98 12.19 2.32
C ALA A 87 -3.35 13.54 1.97
N SER A 88 -2.47 13.55 0.98
CA SER A 88 -1.80 14.76 0.52
C SER A 88 -2.78 15.84 0.01
N ILE A 89 -3.80 15.45 -0.76
CA ILE A 89 -4.80 16.41 -1.28
C ILE A 89 -5.65 16.99 -0.15
N ARG A 90 -6.11 16.16 0.79
CA ARG A 90 -6.90 16.64 1.95
C ARG A 90 -6.11 17.62 2.81
N LYS A 91 -4.87 17.29 3.12
CA LYS A 91 -3.95 18.16 3.83
C LYS A 91 -3.77 19.49 3.10
N TYR A 92 -3.50 19.43 1.80
CA TYR A 92 -3.28 20.62 0.99
C TYR A 92 -4.47 21.56 1.02
N PHE A 93 -5.70 21.07 0.87
CA PHE A 93 -6.89 21.92 0.92
C PHE A 93 -7.15 22.52 2.30
N ALA A 94 -6.78 21.82 3.37
CA ALA A 94 -6.89 22.36 4.72
C ALA A 94 -5.87 23.47 4.99
N GLU A 95 -4.65 23.33 4.46
CA GLU A 95 -3.55 24.28 4.64
C GLU A 95 -3.62 25.48 3.67
N HIS A 96 -4.29 25.31 2.52
CA HIS A 96 -4.40 26.32 1.46
C HIS A 96 -5.85 26.44 0.97
N PRO A 97 -6.76 26.98 1.79
CA PRO A 97 -8.20 27.00 1.47
C PRO A 97 -8.58 27.90 0.28
N ASP A 98 -7.70 28.81 -0.11
CA ASP A 98 -7.86 29.72 -1.25
C ASP A 98 -7.31 29.15 -2.58
N HIS A 99 -6.60 28.02 -2.52
CA HIS A 99 -6.05 27.40 -3.71
C HIS A 99 -7.06 26.50 -4.44
N PHE A 100 -7.23 26.70 -5.73
CA PHE A 100 -8.20 25.97 -6.56
C PHE A 100 -7.60 25.33 -7.82
N ASP A 101 -6.34 25.67 -8.18
CA ASP A 101 -5.68 25.13 -9.38
C ASP A 101 -5.22 23.68 -9.12
N PRO A 102 -5.66 22.68 -9.93
CA PRO A 102 -5.24 21.29 -9.80
C PRO A 102 -3.71 21.10 -9.79
N ARG A 103 -2.96 21.91 -10.50
CA ARG A 103 -1.50 21.84 -10.53
C ARG A 103 -0.88 22.08 -9.15
N GLN A 104 -1.52 22.87 -8.30
CA GLN A 104 -1.06 23.18 -6.96
C GLN A 104 -1.22 21.98 -6.03
N TYR A 105 -2.41 21.38 -5.94
CA TYR A 105 -2.67 20.28 -5.02
C TYR A 105 -2.26 18.90 -5.57
N LEU A 106 -2.18 18.72 -6.90
CA LEU A 106 -1.71 17.46 -7.47
C LEU A 106 -0.17 17.34 -7.46
N LYS A 107 0.57 18.45 -7.42
CA LYS A 107 2.04 18.40 -7.33
C LYS A 107 2.54 17.69 -6.04
N PRO A 108 2.13 18.10 -4.83
CA PRO A 108 2.50 17.37 -3.61
C PRO A 108 1.90 15.96 -3.56
N ALA A 109 0.68 15.76 -4.07
CA ALA A 109 0.07 14.43 -4.14
C ALA A 109 0.89 13.46 -5.01
N ARG A 110 1.38 13.91 -6.17
CA ARG A 110 2.27 13.11 -7.01
C ARG A 110 3.60 12.81 -6.32
N ALA A 111 4.15 13.76 -5.56
CA ALA A 111 5.37 13.54 -4.78
C ALA A 111 5.18 12.50 -3.68
N ALA A 112 4.05 12.53 -2.98
CA ALA A 112 3.69 11.55 -1.95
C ALA A 112 3.55 10.13 -2.55
N VAL A 113 2.88 10.00 -3.70
CA VAL A 113 2.78 8.73 -4.42
C VAL A 113 4.16 8.22 -4.85
N LYS A 114 5.02 9.10 -5.39
CA LYS A 114 6.38 8.74 -5.78
C LYS A 114 7.18 8.20 -4.59
N ALA A 115 7.12 8.87 -3.46
CA ALA A 115 7.81 8.44 -2.23
C ALA A 115 7.31 7.08 -1.74
N MET A 116 5.99 6.88 -1.71
CA MET A 116 5.38 5.60 -1.32
C MET A 116 5.78 4.46 -2.28
N VAL A 117 5.75 4.68 -3.58
CA VAL A 117 6.18 3.67 -4.57
C VAL A 117 7.66 3.34 -4.42
N ALA A 118 8.53 4.35 -4.20
CA ALA A 118 9.95 4.14 -3.97
C ALA A 118 10.18 3.28 -2.70
N HIS A 119 9.48 3.57 -1.61
CA HIS A 119 9.51 2.75 -0.38
C HIS A 119 9.12 1.30 -0.67
N LYS A 120 8.04 1.06 -1.42
CA LYS A 120 7.65 -0.31 -1.80
C LYS A 120 8.73 -1.03 -2.60
N ILE A 121 9.35 -0.37 -3.57
CA ILE A 121 10.39 -0.95 -4.41
C ILE A 121 11.65 -1.30 -3.60
N VAL A 122 12.10 -0.38 -2.76
CA VAL A 122 13.37 -0.49 -2.03
C VAL A 122 13.22 -1.35 -0.78
N ASP A 123 12.29 -0.98 0.11
CA ASP A 123 12.26 -1.49 1.48
C ASP A 123 11.35 -2.73 1.62
N VAL A 124 10.27 -2.81 0.82
CA VAL A 124 9.32 -3.93 0.93
C VAL A 124 9.62 -5.03 -0.06
N LEU A 125 9.73 -4.71 -1.35
CA LEU A 125 9.90 -5.71 -2.41
C LEU A 125 11.38 -6.05 -2.68
N GLY A 126 12.30 -5.15 -2.34
CA GLY A 126 13.73 -5.37 -2.54
C GLY A 126 14.12 -5.53 -4.02
N CYS A 127 13.37 -4.89 -4.94
CA CYS A 127 13.56 -5.02 -6.38
C CYS A 127 14.25 -3.81 -7.03
N ALA A 128 14.77 -2.87 -6.24
CA ALA A 128 15.54 -1.74 -6.75
C ALA A 128 16.79 -2.21 -7.51
N GLY A 129 17.01 -1.64 -8.70
CA GLY A 129 18.15 -2.00 -9.54
C GLY A 129 18.13 -3.40 -10.19
N LYS A 130 16.93 -4.02 -10.21
CA LYS A 130 16.74 -5.36 -10.80
C LYS A 130 15.87 -5.35 -12.07
N ALA A 131 15.67 -4.19 -12.65
CA ALA A 131 14.95 -4.05 -13.91
C ALA A 131 15.90 -4.21 -15.11
#